data_d9354a977b19ecb949deaf537693a862
#
_entry.id   d9354a977b19ecb949deaf537693a862
#
_cell.length_a   1.000
_cell.length_b   1.000
_cell.length_c   1.000
_cell.angle_alpha   90.00
_cell.angle_beta   90.00
_cell.angle_gamma   90.00
#
_symmetry.space_group_name_H-M   'P 1'
#
loop_
_entity.id
_entity.type
_entity.pdbx_description
1 polymer ?
#
loop_
_entity_poly.entity_id
_entity_poly.type
_entity_poly.pdbx_seq_one_letter_code
_entity_poly.pdbx_strand_id
1 'polypeptide(L)'
;MQHNTDNVRIISSAPMVSPNTLIDKLPLSEKAASGVVSSRNTIKNILYGNDNRLMVLVGPCSIHDTKAAMEYAKKLLKLKEELSEHLFIVMRVYFEKPRTTVGWKGLINDPYLDESFDIDKGLETARKLLVDLGEISMPVGVEYLDVLTPQYLSDLISWGAIGARTTESQSHRELASALSCPVGFKNGTGGSLEIAIDAIQSANSPHHLLSVNKDGGISHFTSLGNDTAHIILRGGKDGPNYSKEHVDATCEKLKTKGLVSRVMVDFSHANSEKQFKNQLKVGNNIASQIENGSDSVFGVMIESHLNEGNQKVGPLSSLQYGVSITDSCIGWDDTEQLLKDLAESVKKRNS
;
A
#
# COMPACT_ATOMS: atom_id res chain seq x y z
N MET A 1 -31.77 35.01 -1.02
CA MET A 1 -31.27 35.16 0.36
C MET A 1 -30.28 36.32 0.37
N GLN A 2 -30.37 37.20 1.38
CA GLN A 2 -29.50 38.38 1.48
C GLN A 2 -28.05 38.04 1.88
N HIS A 3 -27.79 36.80 2.39
CA HIS A 3 -26.46 36.33 2.79
C HIS A 3 -26.19 34.94 2.20
N ASN A 4 -25.03 34.78 1.59
CA ASN A 4 -24.55 33.47 1.15
C ASN A 4 -23.92 32.74 2.34
N THR A 5 -24.44 31.58 2.72
CA THR A 5 -24.00 30.79 3.87
C THR A 5 -23.33 29.46 3.46
N ASP A 6 -23.30 29.15 2.16
CA ASP A 6 -22.75 27.90 1.63
C ASP A 6 -21.78 28.18 0.48
N ASN A 7 -20.78 27.30 0.33
CA ASN A 7 -19.75 27.35 -0.71
C ASN A 7 -18.93 28.66 -0.77
N VAL A 8 -18.92 29.45 0.29
CA VAL A 8 -18.25 30.77 0.33
C VAL A 8 -16.72 30.72 0.18
N ARG A 9 -16.13 29.52 0.28
CA ARG A 9 -14.68 29.29 0.12
C ARG A 9 -14.35 28.40 -1.07
N ILE A 10 -15.34 27.99 -1.86
CA ILE A 10 -15.17 27.24 -3.10
C ILE A 10 -15.09 28.23 -4.25
N ILE A 11 -13.94 28.25 -4.95
CA ILE A 11 -13.70 29.14 -6.07
C ILE A 11 -14.33 28.58 -7.35
N SER A 12 -14.23 27.26 -7.54
CA SER A 12 -14.77 26.58 -8.72
C SER A 12 -15.09 25.12 -8.41
N SER A 13 -15.97 24.52 -9.18
CA SER A 13 -16.23 23.09 -9.21
C SER A 13 -16.46 22.64 -10.63
N ALA A 14 -16.01 21.43 -10.98
CA ALA A 14 -16.26 20.80 -12.24
C ALA A 14 -16.66 19.34 -12.02
N PRO A 15 -17.56 18.76 -12.83
CA PRO A 15 -17.86 17.34 -12.77
C PRO A 15 -16.63 16.53 -13.20
N MET A 16 -16.37 15.42 -12.52
CA MET A 16 -15.34 14.46 -12.89
C MET A 16 -15.91 13.36 -13.79
N VAL A 17 -15.03 12.70 -14.55
CA VAL A 17 -15.36 11.47 -15.27
C VAL A 17 -15.91 10.41 -14.28
N SER A 18 -16.97 9.67 -14.66
CA SER A 18 -17.46 8.60 -13.78
C SER A 18 -16.51 7.39 -13.75
N PRO A 19 -16.54 6.59 -12.67
CA PRO A 19 -15.75 5.35 -12.61
C PRO A 19 -16.02 4.42 -13.81
N ASN A 20 -17.27 4.19 -14.21
CA ASN A 20 -17.59 3.36 -15.37
C ASN A 20 -16.98 3.91 -16.66
N THR A 21 -17.08 5.21 -16.92
CA THR A 21 -16.47 5.81 -18.11
C THR A 21 -14.96 5.54 -18.19
N LEU A 22 -14.26 5.63 -17.06
CA LEU A 22 -12.83 5.34 -17.02
C LEU A 22 -12.54 3.83 -17.14
N ILE A 23 -13.35 2.97 -16.52
CA ILE A 23 -13.25 1.52 -16.61
C ILE A 23 -13.47 1.06 -18.05
N ASP A 24 -14.48 1.57 -18.73
CA ASP A 24 -14.78 1.24 -20.14
C ASP A 24 -13.66 1.70 -21.08
N LYS A 25 -13.04 2.84 -20.79
CA LYS A 25 -11.88 3.35 -21.55
C LYS A 25 -10.62 2.50 -21.34
N LEU A 26 -10.41 1.99 -20.14
CA LEU A 26 -9.24 1.21 -19.73
C LEU A 26 -9.69 -0.07 -19.01
N PRO A 27 -10.27 -1.03 -19.74
CA PRO A 27 -10.84 -2.24 -19.16
C PRO A 27 -9.75 -3.18 -18.63
N LEU A 28 -10.13 -3.95 -17.63
CA LEU A 28 -9.35 -5.06 -17.11
C LEU A 28 -9.54 -6.27 -18.02
N SER A 29 -8.44 -6.90 -18.47
CA SER A 29 -8.52 -8.18 -19.20
C SER A 29 -8.88 -9.33 -18.24
N GLU A 30 -9.47 -10.39 -18.81
CA GLU A 30 -9.80 -11.61 -18.06
C GLU A 30 -8.55 -12.22 -17.37
N LYS A 31 -7.40 -12.20 -18.07
CA LYS A 31 -6.12 -12.63 -17.51
C LYS A 31 -5.72 -11.83 -16.27
N ALA A 32 -5.80 -10.49 -16.36
CA ALA A 32 -5.43 -9.62 -15.25
C ALA A 32 -6.46 -9.72 -14.11
N ALA A 33 -7.76 -9.85 -14.40
CA ALA A 33 -8.81 -10.09 -13.40
C ALA A 33 -8.56 -11.37 -12.59
N SER A 34 -8.29 -12.47 -13.29
CA SER A 34 -7.93 -13.75 -12.67
C SER A 34 -6.68 -13.63 -11.79
N GLY A 35 -5.66 -12.88 -12.27
CA GLY A 35 -4.44 -12.59 -11.52
C GLY A 35 -4.70 -11.83 -10.22
N VAL A 36 -5.57 -10.82 -10.25
CA VAL A 36 -5.96 -10.04 -9.06
C VAL A 36 -6.68 -10.94 -8.03
N VAL A 37 -7.67 -11.73 -8.47
CA VAL A 37 -8.41 -12.64 -7.59
C VAL A 37 -7.47 -13.67 -6.97
N SER A 38 -6.62 -14.31 -7.77
CA SER A 38 -5.62 -15.27 -7.30
C SER A 38 -4.67 -14.65 -6.27
N SER A 39 -4.19 -13.43 -6.54
CA SER A 39 -3.29 -12.70 -5.63
C SER A 39 -3.96 -12.39 -4.29
N ARG A 40 -5.21 -11.94 -4.28
CA ARG A 40 -5.98 -11.68 -3.05
C ARG A 40 -6.13 -12.96 -2.21
N ASN A 41 -6.47 -14.08 -2.85
CA ASN A 41 -6.58 -15.38 -2.19
C ASN A 41 -5.22 -15.85 -1.64
N THR A 42 -4.14 -15.68 -2.38
CA THR A 42 -2.79 -16.01 -1.92
C THR A 42 -2.41 -15.18 -0.68
N ILE A 43 -2.64 -13.85 -0.70
CA ILE A 43 -2.36 -12.99 0.45
C ILE A 43 -3.20 -13.41 1.66
N LYS A 44 -4.49 -13.74 1.46
CA LYS A 44 -5.35 -14.27 2.51
C LYS A 44 -4.78 -15.56 3.10
N ASN A 45 -4.35 -16.50 2.27
CA ASN A 45 -3.77 -17.77 2.72
C ASN A 45 -2.46 -17.55 3.51
N ILE A 46 -1.59 -16.65 3.07
CA ILE A 46 -0.36 -16.29 3.80
C ILE A 46 -0.71 -15.66 5.15
N LEU A 47 -1.66 -14.73 5.19
CA LEU A 47 -2.10 -14.07 6.43
C LEU A 47 -2.62 -15.09 7.47
N TYR A 48 -3.39 -16.08 7.01
CA TYR A 48 -3.96 -17.11 7.89
C TYR A 48 -3.02 -18.32 8.15
N GLY A 49 -1.83 -18.34 7.56
CA GLY A 49 -0.85 -19.41 7.75
C GLY A 49 -1.12 -20.68 6.95
N ASN A 50 -2.00 -20.60 5.95
CA ASN A 50 -2.28 -21.71 5.01
C ASN A 50 -1.28 -21.76 3.85
N ASP A 51 -0.43 -20.75 3.71
CA ASP A 51 0.67 -20.66 2.77
C ASP A 51 1.89 -20.15 3.54
N ASN A 52 2.98 -20.89 3.50
CA ASN A 52 4.19 -20.63 4.29
C ASN A 52 5.13 -19.60 3.67
N ARG A 53 4.79 -19.02 2.52
CA ARG A 53 5.59 -17.95 1.93
C ARG A 53 5.51 -16.66 2.75
N LEU A 54 6.52 -15.81 2.58
CA LEU A 54 6.50 -14.45 3.10
C LEU A 54 5.92 -13.51 2.04
N MET A 55 4.90 -12.71 2.38
CA MET A 55 4.45 -11.63 1.51
C MET A 55 5.46 -10.47 1.54
N VAL A 56 5.87 -9.99 0.37
CA VAL A 56 6.77 -8.83 0.26
C VAL A 56 6.12 -7.75 -0.58
N LEU A 57 5.77 -6.62 0.04
CA LEU A 57 5.31 -5.42 -0.64
C LEU A 57 6.52 -4.51 -0.87
N VAL A 58 6.99 -4.37 -2.11
CA VAL A 58 8.23 -3.65 -2.43
C VAL A 58 8.07 -2.75 -3.65
N GLY A 59 8.60 -1.54 -3.59
CA GLY A 59 8.58 -0.58 -4.68
C GLY A 59 8.70 0.87 -4.23
N PRO A 60 8.56 1.83 -5.15
CA PRO A 60 8.74 3.24 -4.88
C PRO A 60 7.88 3.77 -3.72
N CYS A 61 8.41 4.73 -2.98
CA CYS A 61 7.64 5.43 -1.95
C CYS A 61 6.36 6.03 -2.54
N SER A 62 6.46 6.62 -3.74
CA SER A 62 5.34 7.09 -4.56
C SER A 62 5.67 7.00 -6.04
N ILE A 63 4.63 6.85 -6.86
CA ILE A 63 4.75 6.85 -8.32
C ILE A 63 4.56 8.28 -8.83
N HIS A 64 5.55 8.81 -9.52
CA HIS A 64 5.48 10.07 -10.26
C HIS A 64 5.86 9.89 -11.73
N ASP A 65 6.62 8.86 -12.06
CA ASP A 65 7.03 8.48 -13.41
C ASP A 65 6.58 7.05 -13.71
N THR A 66 5.61 6.93 -14.61
CA THR A 66 5.05 5.62 -15.01
C THR A 66 6.02 4.79 -15.84
N LYS A 67 6.98 5.41 -16.54
CA LYS A 67 8.03 4.68 -17.30
C LYS A 67 9.00 4.02 -16.34
N ALA A 68 9.50 4.77 -15.36
CA ALA A 68 10.37 4.25 -14.32
C ALA A 68 9.67 3.14 -13.50
N ALA A 69 8.36 3.31 -13.21
CA ALA A 69 7.56 2.30 -12.53
C ALA A 69 7.45 0.99 -13.33
N MET A 70 7.22 1.07 -14.65
CA MET A 70 7.17 -0.11 -15.53
C MET A 70 8.54 -0.77 -15.70
N GLU A 71 9.63 -0.01 -15.72
CA GLU A 71 10.98 -0.58 -15.73
C GLU A 71 11.27 -1.33 -14.43
N TYR A 72 10.93 -0.71 -13.28
CA TYR A 72 11.03 -1.35 -11.97
C TYR A 72 10.21 -2.65 -11.91
N ALA A 73 8.97 -2.61 -12.39
CA ALA A 73 8.10 -3.79 -12.44
C ALA A 73 8.69 -4.94 -13.25
N LYS A 74 9.30 -4.65 -14.42
CA LYS A 74 9.94 -5.67 -15.26
C LYS A 74 11.15 -6.32 -14.60
N LYS A 75 11.94 -5.56 -13.84
CA LYS A 75 13.03 -6.11 -13.03
C LYS A 75 12.46 -6.96 -11.87
N LEU A 76 11.45 -6.45 -11.17
CA LEU A 76 10.83 -7.14 -10.05
C LEU A 76 10.13 -8.44 -10.47
N LEU A 77 9.56 -8.49 -11.68
CA LEU A 77 8.91 -9.68 -12.22
C LEU A 77 9.87 -10.87 -12.29
N LYS A 78 11.14 -10.64 -12.68
CA LYS A 78 12.16 -11.70 -12.73
C LYS A 78 12.43 -12.27 -11.33
N LEU A 79 12.59 -11.40 -10.32
CA LEU A 79 12.77 -11.85 -8.94
C LEU A 79 11.51 -12.54 -8.38
N LYS A 80 10.33 -12.06 -8.76
CA LYS A 80 9.05 -12.69 -8.38
C LYS A 80 8.98 -14.12 -8.87
N GLU A 81 9.41 -14.39 -10.09
CA GLU A 81 9.47 -15.73 -10.66
C GLU A 81 10.54 -16.59 -9.97
N GLU A 82 11.77 -16.07 -9.85
CA GLU A 82 12.92 -16.75 -9.24
C GLU A 82 12.65 -17.15 -7.76
N LEU A 83 12.02 -16.27 -6.99
CA LEU A 83 11.83 -16.43 -5.54
C LEU A 83 10.42 -16.94 -5.17
N SER A 84 9.62 -17.36 -6.15
CA SER A 84 8.17 -17.67 -6.00
C SER A 84 7.86 -18.81 -5.04
N GLU A 85 8.82 -19.72 -4.77
CA GLU A 85 8.68 -20.82 -3.82
C GLU A 85 8.64 -20.31 -2.36
N HIS A 86 9.33 -19.20 -2.07
CA HIS A 86 9.53 -18.70 -0.72
C HIS A 86 8.88 -17.34 -0.47
N LEU A 87 8.76 -16.50 -1.50
CA LEU A 87 8.18 -15.17 -1.41
C LEU A 87 6.94 -15.01 -2.29
N PHE A 88 5.97 -14.26 -1.81
CA PHE A 88 4.89 -13.72 -2.62
C PHE A 88 5.10 -12.22 -2.78
N ILE A 89 5.66 -11.82 -3.92
CA ILE A 89 6.05 -10.44 -4.18
C ILE A 89 4.88 -9.66 -4.78
N VAL A 90 4.57 -8.51 -4.18
CA VAL A 90 3.57 -7.53 -4.58
C VAL A 90 4.27 -6.21 -4.81
N MET A 91 4.05 -5.57 -5.95
CA MET A 91 4.65 -4.26 -6.23
C MET A 91 3.90 -3.16 -5.49
N ARG A 92 4.64 -2.32 -4.76
CA ARG A 92 4.12 -1.11 -4.13
C ARG A 92 3.93 -0.02 -5.20
N VAL A 93 2.67 0.44 -5.38
CA VAL A 93 2.27 1.41 -6.42
C VAL A 93 1.42 2.50 -5.77
N TYR A 94 2.05 3.39 -5.01
CA TYR A 94 1.35 4.43 -4.26
C TYR A 94 1.22 5.70 -5.10
N PHE A 95 -0.02 6.07 -5.43
CA PHE A 95 -0.37 7.24 -6.24
C PHE A 95 -0.70 8.48 -5.41
N GLU A 96 -0.97 8.30 -4.12
CA GLU A 96 -1.41 9.35 -3.21
C GLU A 96 -0.46 9.42 -2.03
N LYS A 97 -0.17 10.64 -1.58
CA LYS A 97 0.75 10.88 -0.46
C LYS A 97 0.12 11.78 0.58
N PRO A 98 -0.06 11.30 1.84
CA PRO A 98 -0.51 12.14 2.91
C PRO A 98 0.56 13.19 3.25
N ARG A 99 0.15 14.46 3.30
CA ARG A 99 1.05 15.57 3.63
C ARG A 99 0.69 16.14 5.00
N THR A 100 1.71 16.39 5.83
CA THR A 100 1.49 16.98 7.15
C THR A 100 1.09 18.45 7.05
N THR A 101 1.63 19.15 6.06
CA THR A 101 1.31 20.55 5.77
C THR A 101 0.88 20.70 4.31
N VAL A 102 1.77 21.17 3.43
CA VAL A 102 1.56 21.32 1.99
C VAL A 102 2.61 20.54 1.21
N GLY A 103 2.37 20.30 -0.06
CA GLY A 103 3.29 19.61 -0.96
C GLY A 103 2.54 18.75 -1.97
N TRP A 104 3.27 18.16 -2.90
CA TRP A 104 2.71 17.28 -3.92
C TRP A 104 1.93 16.12 -3.30
N LYS A 105 0.66 16.01 -3.64
CA LYS A 105 -0.28 15.03 -3.07
C LYS A 105 -0.28 13.67 -3.76
N GLY A 106 0.48 13.53 -4.84
CA GLY A 106 0.56 12.29 -5.61
C GLY A 106 0.13 12.44 -7.06
N LEU A 107 0.37 11.38 -7.84
CA LEU A 107 0.12 11.34 -9.28
C LEU A 107 -1.35 11.62 -9.64
N ILE A 108 -2.30 11.15 -8.83
CA ILE A 108 -3.72 11.36 -9.10
C ILE A 108 -4.07 12.83 -9.01
N ASN A 109 -3.54 13.55 -8.01
CA ASN A 109 -3.89 14.95 -7.79
C ASN A 109 -3.15 15.92 -8.71
N ASP A 110 -1.89 15.62 -9.06
CA ASP A 110 -1.03 16.50 -9.86
C ASP A 110 -0.07 15.66 -10.72
N PRO A 111 -0.58 15.10 -11.84
CA PRO A 111 0.16 14.16 -12.67
C PRO A 111 1.36 14.79 -13.41
N TYR A 112 1.35 16.11 -13.60
CA TYR A 112 2.38 16.81 -14.36
C TYR A 112 3.42 17.50 -13.47
N LEU A 113 3.23 17.52 -12.14
CA LEU A 113 4.11 18.21 -11.17
C LEU A 113 4.20 19.73 -11.45
N ASP A 114 3.11 20.33 -11.95
CA ASP A 114 3.04 21.73 -12.37
C ASP A 114 1.90 22.50 -11.69
N GLU A 115 1.26 21.87 -10.68
CA GLU A 115 0.14 22.41 -9.93
C GLU A 115 -1.12 22.70 -10.80
N SER A 116 -1.23 22.05 -11.96
CA SER A 116 -2.44 22.10 -12.79
C SER A 116 -3.61 21.35 -12.16
N PHE A 117 -3.33 20.39 -11.31
CA PHE A 117 -4.31 19.54 -10.61
C PHE A 117 -5.33 18.87 -11.55
N ASP A 118 -4.85 18.38 -12.70
CA ASP A 118 -5.67 17.63 -13.65
C ASP A 118 -5.96 16.20 -13.11
N ILE A 119 -6.93 16.14 -12.19
CA ILE A 119 -7.27 14.90 -11.46
C ILE A 119 -7.82 13.82 -12.40
N ASP A 120 -8.61 14.19 -13.43
CA ASP A 120 -9.11 13.22 -14.42
C ASP A 120 -7.95 12.56 -15.17
N LYS A 121 -6.94 13.34 -15.55
CA LYS A 121 -5.72 12.80 -16.16
C LYS A 121 -4.89 11.97 -15.18
N GLY A 122 -4.83 12.39 -13.93
CA GLY A 122 -4.18 11.63 -12.86
C GLY A 122 -4.79 10.25 -12.67
N LEU A 123 -6.12 10.16 -12.59
CA LEU A 123 -6.86 8.90 -12.50
C LEU A 123 -6.66 8.02 -13.73
N GLU A 124 -6.73 8.62 -14.94
CA GLU A 124 -6.47 7.89 -16.18
C GLU A 124 -5.06 7.30 -16.20
N THR A 125 -4.06 8.10 -15.83
CA THR A 125 -2.65 7.69 -15.81
C THR A 125 -2.41 6.57 -14.77
N ALA A 126 -2.99 6.71 -13.57
CA ALA A 126 -2.92 5.71 -12.52
C ALA A 126 -3.56 4.39 -12.95
N ARG A 127 -4.81 4.43 -13.50
CA ARG A 127 -5.50 3.24 -13.98
C ARG A 127 -4.75 2.57 -15.13
N LYS A 128 -4.24 3.36 -16.09
CA LYS A 128 -3.44 2.83 -17.20
C LYS A 128 -2.22 2.03 -16.72
N LEU A 129 -1.48 2.59 -15.77
CA LEU A 129 -0.33 1.87 -15.17
C LEU A 129 -0.76 0.57 -14.50
N LEU A 130 -1.87 0.58 -13.75
CA LEU A 130 -2.37 -0.63 -13.08
C LEU A 130 -2.81 -1.70 -14.09
N VAL A 131 -3.46 -1.32 -15.18
CA VAL A 131 -3.81 -2.24 -16.28
C VAL A 131 -2.54 -2.85 -16.88
N ASP A 132 -1.53 -2.03 -17.20
CA ASP A 132 -0.26 -2.51 -17.77
C ASP A 132 0.49 -3.46 -16.83
N LEU A 133 0.46 -3.20 -15.52
CA LEU A 133 1.02 -4.11 -14.50
C LEU A 133 0.24 -5.42 -14.41
N GLY A 134 -1.09 -5.36 -14.50
CA GLY A 134 -1.95 -6.54 -14.56
C GLY A 134 -1.65 -7.44 -15.76
N GLU A 135 -1.44 -6.85 -16.94
CA GLU A 135 -1.12 -7.58 -18.17
C GLU A 135 0.20 -8.35 -18.08
N ILE A 136 1.18 -7.84 -17.36
CA ILE A 136 2.43 -8.56 -17.06
C ILE A 136 2.33 -9.46 -15.82
N SER A 137 1.13 -9.63 -15.24
CA SER A 137 0.89 -10.46 -14.06
C SER A 137 1.68 -10.02 -12.81
N MET A 138 1.87 -8.71 -12.63
CA MET A 138 2.46 -8.12 -11.44
C MET A 138 1.34 -7.75 -10.44
N PRO A 139 1.22 -8.44 -9.29
CA PRO A 139 0.30 -8.03 -8.23
C PRO A 139 0.69 -6.65 -7.69
N VAL A 140 -0.30 -5.83 -7.37
CA VAL A 140 -0.05 -4.47 -6.90
C VAL A 140 -0.70 -4.17 -5.56
N GLY A 141 0.00 -3.35 -4.75
CA GLY A 141 -0.49 -2.81 -3.49
C GLY A 141 -0.45 -1.28 -3.49
N VAL A 142 -1.52 -0.66 -2.98
CA VAL A 142 -1.66 0.81 -2.89
C VAL A 142 -1.89 1.27 -1.46
N GLU A 143 -1.74 2.57 -1.19
CA GLU A 143 -2.34 3.22 -0.01
C GLU A 143 -3.63 3.91 -0.45
N TYR A 144 -4.71 3.64 0.26
CA TYR A 144 -5.98 4.33 0.09
C TYR A 144 -6.01 5.57 1.00
N LEU A 145 -5.78 6.73 0.40
CA LEU A 145 -5.81 8.02 1.11
C LEU A 145 -7.13 8.74 0.87
N ASP A 146 -7.55 8.90 -0.38
CA ASP A 146 -8.85 9.42 -0.75
C ASP A 146 -9.90 8.29 -0.69
N VAL A 147 -11.13 8.62 -0.24
CA VAL A 147 -12.21 7.65 -0.07
C VAL A 147 -13.04 7.42 -1.35
N LEU A 148 -12.83 8.21 -2.39
CA LEU A 148 -13.54 8.12 -3.68
C LEU A 148 -12.72 7.39 -4.75
N THR A 149 -11.39 7.56 -4.76
CA THR A 149 -10.48 6.94 -5.73
C THR A 149 -10.59 5.40 -5.80
N PRO A 150 -10.95 4.67 -4.72
CA PRO A 150 -11.16 3.23 -4.80
C PRO A 150 -12.18 2.80 -5.86
N GLN A 151 -13.22 3.59 -6.11
CA GLN A 151 -14.22 3.25 -7.12
C GLN A 151 -13.69 3.22 -8.55
N TYR A 152 -12.58 3.92 -8.80
CA TYR A 152 -11.91 3.97 -10.10
C TYR A 152 -10.86 2.89 -10.30
N LEU A 153 -10.27 2.35 -9.21
CA LEU A 153 -9.02 1.59 -9.26
C LEU A 153 -9.07 0.22 -8.58
N SER A 154 -10.00 -0.02 -7.63
CA SER A 154 -9.95 -1.20 -6.75
C SER A 154 -10.09 -2.55 -7.46
N ASP A 155 -10.67 -2.58 -8.65
CA ASP A 155 -10.75 -3.80 -9.48
C ASP A 155 -9.37 -4.33 -9.90
N LEU A 156 -8.35 -3.48 -9.88
CA LEU A 156 -6.96 -3.77 -10.27
C LEU A 156 -6.02 -4.04 -9.08
N ILE A 157 -6.50 -3.85 -7.84
CA ILE A 157 -5.66 -3.85 -6.64
C ILE A 157 -5.70 -5.21 -5.93
N SER A 158 -4.53 -5.76 -5.62
CA SER A 158 -4.38 -7.02 -4.90
C SER A 158 -4.30 -6.85 -3.38
N TRP A 159 -3.79 -5.70 -2.90
CA TRP A 159 -3.61 -5.38 -1.49
C TRP A 159 -3.70 -3.86 -1.25
N GLY A 160 -4.21 -3.45 -0.10
CA GLY A 160 -4.35 -2.04 0.27
C GLY A 160 -3.80 -1.72 1.64
N ALA A 161 -3.31 -0.48 1.83
CA ALA A 161 -2.93 0.06 3.13
C ALA A 161 -3.82 1.23 3.54
N ILE A 162 -4.06 1.35 4.85
CA ILE A 162 -4.50 2.59 5.50
C ILE A 162 -3.30 3.15 6.25
N GLY A 163 -2.93 4.39 5.92
CA GLY A 163 -1.75 5.05 6.45
C GLY A 163 -1.88 5.41 7.93
N ALA A 164 -0.74 5.65 8.61
CA ALA A 164 -0.71 5.97 10.04
C ALA A 164 -1.48 7.25 10.42
N ARG A 165 -1.68 8.18 9.47
CA ARG A 165 -2.44 9.42 9.70
C ARG A 165 -3.95 9.23 9.52
N THR A 166 -4.38 8.16 8.87
CA THR A 166 -5.78 7.87 8.54
C THR A 166 -6.35 6.65 9.27
N THR A 167 -5.52 5.90 9.98
CA THR A 167 -5.94 4.72 10.76
C THR A 167 -7.00 5.06 11.84
N GLU A 168 -6.99 6.27 12.40
CA GLU A 168 -8.01 6.75 13.35
C GLU A 168 -9.31 7.19 12.67
N SER A 169 -9.29 7.46 11.37
CA SER A 169 -10.45 7.99 10.64
C SER A 169 -11.55 6.94 10.50
N GLN A 170 -12.75 7.27 10.99
CA GLN A 170 -13.95 6.42 10.84
C GLN A 170 -14.22 6.11 9.36
N SER A 171 -14.17 7.11 8.48
CA SER A 171 -14.43 6.92 7.05
C SER A 171 -13.46 5.94 6.39
N HIS A 172 -12.17 5.91 6.82
CA HIS A 172 -11.20 4.94 6.30
C HIS A 172 -11.41 3.52 6.85
N ARG A 173 -11.88 3.38 8.09
CA ARG A 173 -12.26 2.08 8.67
C ARG A 173 -13.49 1.50 7.97
N GLU A 174 -14.49 2.33 7.72
CA GLU A 174 -15.68 1.97 6.94
C GLU A 174 -15.33 1.61 5.49
N LEU A 175 -14.47 2.42 4.84
CA LEU A 175 -13.94 2.10 3.51
C LEU A 175 -13.26 0.73 3.50
N ALA A 176 -12.36 0.47 4.45
CA ALA A 176 -11.61 -0.79 4.52
C ALA A 176 -12.54 -2.00 4.67
N SER A 177 -13.69 -1.86 5.36
CA SER A 177 -14.71 -2.90 5.49
C SER A 177 -15.36 -3.30 4.18
N ALA A 178 -15.34 -2.40 3.18
CA ALA A 178 -15.97 -2.57 1.86
C ALA A 178 -14.96 -2.91 0.74
N LEU A 179 -13.67 -2.79 1.00
CA LEU A 179 -12.64 -3.09 0.00
C LEU A 179 -12.55 -4.59 -0.28
N SER A 180 -12.42 -4.94 -1.56
CA SER A 180 -12.37 -6.34 -2.03
C SER A 180 -10.99 -7.00 -1.87
N CYS A 181 -10.00 -6.30 -1.36
CA CYS A 181 -8.64 -6.80 -1.13
C CYS A 181 -8.30 -6.85 0.37
N PRO A 182 -7.30 -7.64 0.77
CA PRO A 182 -6.70 -7.54 2.10
C PRO A 182 -6.20 -6.12 2.39
N VAL A 183 -6.42 -5.63 3.61
CA VAL A 183 -6.10 -4.26 4.02
C VAL A 183 -5.24 -4.24 5.28
N GLY A 184 -4.07 -3.59 5.18
CA GLY A 184 -3.19 -3.36 6.32
C GLY A 184 -3.39 -1.98 6.95
N PHE A 185 -3.55 -1.93 8.27
CA PHE A 185 -3.60 -0.69 9.04
C PHE A 185 -2.26 -0.41 9.71
N LYS A 186 -1.62 0.71 9.38
CA LYS A 186 -0.38 1.12 10.06
C LYS A 186 -0.70 1.59 11.47
N ASN A 187 0.12 1.20 12.45
CA ASN A 187 0.04 1.78 13.78
C ASN A 187 0.21 3.31 13.72
N GLY A 188 -0.38 4.03 14.68
CA GLY A 188 -0.37 5.49 14.70
C GLY A 188 1.03 6.09 14.65
N THR A 189 1.17 7.32 14.18
CA THR A 189 2.45 8.03 14.06
C THR A 189 3.19 8.17 15.39
N GLY A 190 2.46 8.20 16.51
CA GLY A 190 2.99 8.18 17.87
C GLY A 190 3.50 6.82 18.33
N GLY A 191 3.23 5.72 17.60
CA GLY A 191 3.59 4.36 17.98
C GLY A 191 2.44 3.52 18.53
N SER A 192 1.25 4.11 18.79
CA SER A 192 0.10 3.39 19.36
C SER A 192 -0.35 2.24 18.47
N LEU A 193 -0.36 1.02 19.03
CA LEU A 193 -0.89 -0.19 18.41
C LEU A 193 -2.41 -0.28 18.55
N GLU A 194 -2.97 0.22 19.65
CA GLU A 194 -4.42 0.14 19.94
C GLU A 194 -5.25 0.79 18.83
N ILE A 195 -4.79 1.93 18.29
CA ILE A 195 -5.44 2.61 17.17
C ILE A 195 -5.63 1.68 15.97
N ALA A 196 -4.60 0.89 15.63
CA ALA A 196 -4.67 -0.06 14.50
C ALA A 196 -5.49 -1.30 14.85
N ILE A 197 -5.43 -1.78 16.09
CA ILE A 197 -6.25 -2.90 16.58
C ILE A 197 -7.73 -2.55 16.53
N ASP A 198 -8.11 -1.36 17.01
CA ASP A 198 -9.49 -0.86 16.94
C ASP A 198 -9.95 -0.68 15.49
N ALA A 199 -9.05 -0.22 14.61
CA ALA A 199 -9.34 -0.07 13.19
C ALA A 199 -9.62 -1.43 12.51
N ILE A 200 -8.83 -2.47 12.84
CA ILE A 200 -9.04 -3.82 12.34
C ILE A 200 -10.38 -4.39 12.83
N GLN A 201 -10.70 -4.24 14.13
CA GLN A 201 -11.99 -4.69 14.67
C GLN A 201 -13.17 -3.99 13.99
N SER A 202 -13.05 -2.67 13.77
CA SER A 202 -14.04 -1.90 13.02
C SER A 202 -14.18 -2.40 11.59
N ALA A 203 -13.08 -2.52 10.85
CA ALA A 203 -13.10 -2.95 9.45
C ALA A 203 -13.60 -4.39 9.25
N ASN A 204 -13.44 -5.27 10.25
CA ASN A 204 -13.98 -6.63 10.21
C ASN A 204 -15.51 -6.68 10.35
N SER A 205 -16.14 -5.58 10.76
CA SER A 205 -17.59 -5.49 10.95
C SER A 205 -18.28 -4.92 9.71
N PRO A 206 -19.57 -5.26 9.47
CA PRO A 206 -20.38 -4.59 8.47
C PRO A 206 -20.61 -3.12 8.79
N HIS A 207 -20.61 -2.27 7.76
CA HIS A 207 -20.86 -0.83 7.88
C HIS A 207 -21.85 -0.33 6.83
N HIS A 208 -22.45 0.83 7.12
CA HIS A 208 -23.25 1.63 6.20
C HIS A 208 -22.51 2.93 5.91
N LEU A 209 -22.12 3.17 4.67
CA LEU A 209 -21.29 4.32 4.28
C LEU A 209 -21.81 4.99 3.01
N LEU A 210 -21.49 6.27 2.88
CA LEU A 210 -21.76 7.05 1.68
C LEU A 210 -20.52 7.05 0.79
N SER A 211 -20.67 6.78 -0.49
CA SER A 211 -19.59 6.89 -1.47
C SER A 211 -20.15 7.13 -2.86
N VAL A 212 -19.29 7.43 -3.81
CA VAL A 212 -19.63 7.48 -5.23
C VAL A 212 -19.84 6.06 -5.76
N ASN A 213 -20.88 5.85 -6.56
CA ASN A 213 -21.08 4.59 -7.29
C ASN A 213 -20.35 4.60 -8.63
N LYS A 214 -20.40 3.48 -9.35
CA LYS A 214 -19.72 3.34 -10.64
C LYS A 214 -20.21 4.30 -11.72
N ASP A 215 -21.44 4.81 -11.62
CA ASP A 215 -22.02 5.78 -12.57
C ASP A 215 -21.72 7.24 -12.21
N GLY A 216 -21.01 7.47 -11.09
CA GLY A 216 -20.61 8.80 -10.63
C GLY A 216 -21.61 9.47 -9.67
N GLY A 217 -22.75 8.81 -9.36
CA GLY A 217 -23.72 9.29 -8.40
C GLY A 217 -23.35 8.94 -6.95
N ILE A 218 -23.83 9.72 -5.99
CA ILE A 218 -23.67 9.40 -4.56
C ILE A 218 -24.65 8.27 -4.20
N SER A 219 -24.15 7.27 -3.50
CA SER A 219 -24.94 6.11 -3.07
C SER A 219 -24.64 5.71 -1.63
N HIS A 220 -25.62 5.09 -1.00
CA HIS A 220 -25.49 4.41 0.27
C HIS A 220 -25.04 2.96 0.01
N PHE A 221 -23.93 2.57 0.64
CA PHE A 221 -23.37 1.23 0.55
C PHE A 221 -23.50 0.51 1.89
N THR A 222 -23.72 -0.80 1.81
CA THR A 222 -23.65 -1.70 2.97
C THR A 222 -22.51 -2.70 2.72
N SER A 223 -21.50 -2.70 3.59
CA SER A 223 -20.37 -3.61 3.52
C SER A 223 -20.64 -4.90 4.30
N LEU A 224 -19.87 -5.95 4.00
CA LEU A 224 -19.88 -7.23 4.74
C LEU A 224 -18.87 -7.24 5.90
N GLY A 225 -17.98 -6.27 5.95
CA GLY A 225 -16.76 -6.37 6.73
C GLY A 225 -15.62 -7.03 5.93
N ASN A 226 -14.39 -6.84 6.38
CA ASN A 226 -13.17 -7.33 5.72
C ASN A 226 -12.36 -8.18 6.71
N ASP A 227 -12.54 -9.49 6.66
CA ASP A 227 -11.88 -10.47 7.53
C ASP A 227 -10.35 -10.56 7.31
N THR A 228 -9.83 -9.91 6.28
CA THR A 228 -8.40 -9.87 5.95
C THR A 228 -7.71 -8.58 6.40
N ALA A 229 -8.39 -7.75 7.21
CA ALA A 229 -7.77 -6.58 7.84
C ALA A 229 -6.69 -7.02 8.84
N HIS A 230 -5.52 -6.38 8.80
CA HIS A 230 -4.35 -6.74 9.60
C HIS A 230 -3.49 -5.52 9.98
N ILE A 231 -2.55 -5.71 10.91
CA ILE A 231 -1.68 -4.63 11.40
C ILE A 231 -0.39 -4.53 10.59
N ILE A 232 0.10 -3.29 10.44
CA ILE A 232 1.43 -2.97 9.92
C ILE A 232 2.23 -2.22 10.98
N LEU A 233 3.34 -2.80 11.42
CA LEU A 233 4.28 -2.19 12.35
C LEU A 233 5.23 -1.25 11.59
N ARG A 234 5.17 0.06 11.87
CA ARG A 234 5.97 1.09 11.18
C ARG A 234 6.88 1.91 12.11
N GLY A 235 6.98 1.49 13.40
CA GLY A 235 7.62 2.25 14.46
C GLY A 235 6.80 3.47 14.91
N GLY A 236 7.34 4.27 15.79
CA GLY A 236 6.68 5.42 16.36
C GLY A 236 7.65 6.47 16.92
N LYS A 237 7.15 7.38 17.76
CA LYS A 237 7.97 8.39 18.42
C LYS A 237 8.99 7.78 19.40
N ASP A 238 8.61 6.66 20.00
CA ASP A 238 9.45 5.95 20.99
C ASP A 238 10.49 5.04 20.32
N GLY A 239 10.53 5.01 18.98
CA GLY A 239 11.50 4.28 18.19
C GLY A 239 10.91 3.16 17.33
N PRO A 240 11.77 2.26 16.83
CA PRO A 240 11.40 1.09 16.05
C PRO A 240 10.53 0.09 16.83
N ASN A 241 9.69 -0.70 16.12
CA ASN A 241 8.84 -1.73 16.73
C ASN A 241 8.87 -3.08 15.97
N TYR A 242 10.01 -3.40 15.36
CA TYR A 242 10.20 -4.62 14.57
C TYR A 242 10.99 -5.73 15.31
N SER A 243 11.51 -5.48 16.50
CA SER A 243 12.23 -6.53 17.24
C SER A 243 11.30 -7.69 17.59
N LYS A 244 11.89 -8.87 17.86
CA LYS A 244 11.11 -10.07 18.22
C LYS A 244 10.15 -9.81 19.38
N GLU A 245 10.60 -9.08 20.40
CA GLU A 245 9.78 -8.73 21.57
C GLU A 245 8.58 -7.86 21.19
N HIS A 246 8.75 -6.89 20.29
CA HIS A 246 7.65 -6.04 19.81
C HIS A 246 6.66 -6.83 18.94
N VAL A 247 7.18 -7.69 18.06
CA VAL A 247 6.36 -8.56 17.21
C VAL A 247 5.55 -9.52 18.06
N ASP A 248 6.17 -10.26 18.98
CA ASP A 248 5.50 -11.23 19.84
C ASP A 248 4.45 -10.56 20.76
N ALA A 249 4.78 -9.41 21.36
CA ALA A 249 3.84 -8.65 22.19
C ALA A 249 2.63 -8.14 21.38
N THR A 250 2.84 -7.75 20.11
CA THR A 250 1.76 -7.35 19.22
C THR A 250 0.87 -8.54 18.84
N CYS A 251 1.47 -9.68 18.52
CA CYS A 251 0.74 -10.92 18.21
C CYS A 251 -0.13 -11.38 19.40
N GLU A 252 0.40 -11.29 20.62
CA GLU A 252 -0.37 -11.64 21.83
C GLU A 252 -1.55 -10.69 22.05
N LYS A 253 -1.37 -9.39 21.83
CA LYS A 253 -2.48 -8.41 21.87
C LYS A 253 -3.56 -8.72 20.83
N LEU A 254 -3.18 -9.02 19.59
CA LEU A 254 -4.12 -9.39 18.53
C LEU A 254 -4.90 -10.65 18.92
N LYS A 255 -4.21 -11.67 19.43
CA LYS A 255 -4.80 -12.93 19.88
C LYS A 255 -5.81 -12.72 21.01
N THR A 256 -5.50 -11.88 22.01
CA THR A 256 -6.44 -11.56 23.10
C THR A 256 -7.71 -10.86 22.64
N LYS A 257 -7.65 -10.19 21.48
CA LYS A 257 -8.79 -9.55 20.82
C LYS A 257 -9.52 -10.45 19.81
N GLY A 258 -9.09 -11.71 19.66
CA GLY A 258 -9.67 -12.66 18.70
C GLY A 258 -9.37 -12.31 17.23
N LEU A 259 -8.29 -11.54 16.98
CA LEU A 259 -7.84 -11.16 15.65
C LEU A 259 -6.75 -12.10 15.15
N VAL A 260 -6.45 -12.03 13.84
CA VAL A 260 -5.34 -12.78 13.26
C VAL A 260 -4.04 -12.34 13.91
N SER A 261 -3.35 -13.29 14.58
CA SER A 261 -2.17 -13.03 15.40
C SER A 261 -0.88 -13.08 14.58
N ARG A 262 -0.85 -12.30 13.49
CA ARG A 262 0.29 -12.16 12.60
C ARG A 262 0.43 -10.69 12.16
N VAL A 263 1.66 -10.25 11.90
CA VAL A 263 1.95 -8.84 11.60
C VAL A 263 2.65 -8.69 10.25
N MET A 264 2.45 -7.53 9.63
CA MET A 264 3.34 -7.02 8.59
C MET A 264 4.30 -6.01 9.19
N VAL A 265 5.56 -6.01 8.77
CA VAL A 265 6.58 -5.05 9.23
C VAL A 265 6.98 -4.14 8.08
N ASP A 266 6.80 -2.83 8.28
CA ASP A 266 7.29 -1.79 7.38
C ASP A 266 8.75 -1.47 7.73
N PHE A 267 9.68 -1.72 6.81
CA PHE A 267 11.11 -1.52 7.01
C PHE A 267 11.53 -0.05 6.99
N SER A 268 10.69 0.80 6.39
CA SER A 268 10.90 2.24 6.28
C SER A 268 10.37 3.01 7.51
N HIS A 269 10.16 4.31 7.37
CA HIS A 269 9.55 5.20 8.35
C HIS A 269 10.33 5.26 9.69
N ALA A 270 9.65 5.06 10.84
CA ALA A 270 10.33 5.10 12.13
C ALA A 270 11.12 3.83 12.42
N ASN A 271 10.82 2.71 11.78
CA ASN A 271 11.61 1.49 11.90
C ASN A 271 13.04 1.66 11.32
N SER A 272 13.18 2.45 10.26
CA SER A 272 14.49 2.82 9.71
C SER A 272 15.07 4.11 10.29
N GLU A 273 14.42 4.70 11.31
CA GLU A 273 14.77 6.02 11.85
C GLU A 273 14.86 7.11 10.76
N LYS A 274 14.04 6.97 9.70
CA LYS A 274 14.01 7.80 8.48
C LYS A 274 15.32 7.82 7.68
N GLN A 275 16.20 6.84 7.90
CA GLN A 275 17.40 6.62 7.12
C GLN A 275 17.20 5.39 6.23
N PHE A 276 17.03 5.61 4.94
CA PHE A 276 16.60 4.55 4.01
C PHE A 276 17.53 3.31 4.02
N LYS A 277 18.83 3.46 4.18
CA LYS A 277 19.77 2.33 4.31
C LYS A 277 19.53 1.47 5.56
N ASN A 278 18.89 2.01 6.60
CA ASN A 278 18.54 1.22 7.78
C ASN A 278 17.43 0.20 7.49
N GLN A 279 16.70 0.31 6.35
CA GLN A 279 15.80 -0.75 5.90
C GLN A 279 16.52 -2.11 5.79
N LEU A 280 17.80 -2.11 5.41
CA LEU A 280 18.63 -3.34 5.36
C LEU A 280 18.86 -3.95 6.75
N LYS A 281 19.07 -3.11 7.77
CA LYS A 281 19.20 -3.58 9.17
C LYS A 281 17.90 -4.19 9.70
N VAL A 282 16.76 -3.53 9.38
CA VAL A 282 15.44 -4.05 9.72
C VAL A 282 15.22 -5.39 9.03
N GLY A 283 15.53 -5.47 7.73
CA GLY A 283 15.42 -6.69 6.93
C GLY A 283 16.25 -7.84 7.49
N ASN A 284 17.50 -7.59 7.85
CA ASN A 284 18.38 -8.60 8.46
C ASN A 284 17.83 -9.11 9.80
N ASN A 285 17.23 -8.23 10.60
CA ASN A 285 16.60 -8.62 11.86
C ASN A 285 15.38 -9.53 11.61
N ILE A 286 14.49 -9.14 10.69
CA ILE A 286 13.31 -9.94 10.32
C ILE A 286 13.73 -11.27 9.69
N ALA A 287 14.72 -11.27 8.80
CA ALA A 287 15.30 -12.48 8.23
C ALA A 287 15.76 -13.45 9.31
N SER A 288 16.50 -12.95 10.33
CA SER A 288 16.92 -13.76 11.48
C SER A 288 15.75 -14.27 12.31
N GLN A 289 14.69 -13.49 12.55
CA GLN A 289 13.50 -13.98 13.26
C GLN A 289 12.84 -15.14 12.50
N ILE A 290 12.69 -15.01 11.18
CA ILE A 290 12.10 -16.03 10.31
C ILE A 290 12.97 -17.31 10.31
N GLU A 291 14.28 -17.18 10.11
CA GLU A 291 15.24 -18.31 10.11
C GLU A 291 15.22 -19.08 11.44
N ASN A 292 15.01 -18.38 12.57
CA ASN A 292 14.84 -19.00 13.88
C ASN A 292 13.41 -19.53 14.17
N GLY A 293 12.61 -19.73 13.13
CA GLY A 293 11.31 -20.43 13.21
C GLY A 293 10.11 -19.51 13.52
N SER A 294 10.25 -18.18 13.53
CA SER A 294 9.09 -17.30 13.73
C SER A 294 8.16 -17.35 12.52
N ASP A 295 6.88 -17.54 12.74
CA ASP A 295 5.79 -17.40 11.78
C ASP A 295 4.91 -16.18 12.03
N SER A 296 5.26 -15.39 13.04
CA SER A 296 4.52 -14.19 13.48
C SER A 296 4.52 -13.08 12.42
N VAL A 297 5.60 -12.97 11.61
CA VAL A 297 5.68 -12.01 10.50
C VAL A 297 5.22 -12.69 9.22
N PHE A 298 4.01 -12.37 8.76
CA PHE A 298 3.48 -12.90 7.50
C PHE A 298 3.88 -12.07 6.28
N GLY A 299 4.28 -10.80 6.49
CA GLY A 299 4.62 -9.91 5.41
C GLY A 299 5.54 -8.77 5.81
N VAL A 300 6.19 -8.19 4.81
CA VAL A 300 7.09 -7.03 4.96
C VAL A 300 6.82 -5.98 3.91
N MET A 301 7.14 -4.71 4.22
CA MET A 301 7.00 -3.59 3.30
C MET A 301 8.34 -2.87 3.16
N ILE A 302 8.76 -2.59 1.91
CA ILE A 302 10.07 -2.04 1.57
C ILE A 302 9.90 -0.87 0.61
N GLU A 303 10.49 0.28 0.93
CA GLU A 303 10.57 1.44 0.02
C GLU A 303 11.85 1.35 -0.81
N SER A 304 11.68 1.07 -2.10
CA SER A 304 12.73 0.77 -3.07
C SER A 304 12.46 1.46 -4.41
N HIS A 305 13.51 1.88 -5.10
CA HIS A 305 13.40 2.40 -6.48
C HIS A 305 14.57 1.91 -7.34
N LEU A 306 14.58 2.27 -8.64
CA LEU A 306 15.70 1.94 -9.54
C LEU A 306 17.02 2.49 -9.02
N ASN A 307 17.01 3.73 -8.54
CA ASN A 307 18.15 4.41 -7.92
C ASN A 307 17.82 4.80 -6.48
N GLU A 308 18.81 4.81 -5.61
CA GLU A 308 18.63 5.09 -4.19
C GLU A 308 18.42 6.57 -3.86
N GLY A 309 17.92 6.83 -2.67
CA GLY A 309 17.75 8.16 -2.10
C GLY A 309 16.43 8.82 -2.51
N ASN A 310 16.43 10.14 -2.47
CA ASN A 310 15.34 11.00 -2.92
C ASN A 310 15.85 12.32 -3.47
N GLN A 311 14.97 13.02 -4.18
CA GLN A 311 15.20 14.34 -4.72
C GLN A 311 14.02 15.28 -4.42
N LYS A 312 14.21 16.57 -4.54
CA LYS A 312 13.13 17.55 -4.39
C LYS A 312 12.18 17.49 -5.58
N VAL A 313 10.90 17.73 -5.31
CA VAL A 313 9.90 17.94 -6.36
C VAL A 313 10.30 19.13 -7.23
N GLY A 314 10.17 18.98 -8.52
CA GLY A 314 10.50 20.00 -9.52
C GLY A 314 9.91 19.62 -10.88
N PRO A 315 10.13 20.44 -11.93
CA PRO A 315 9.68 20.09 -13.28
C PRO A 315 10.19 18.72 -13.71
N LEU A 316 9.36 17.93 -14.37
CA LEU A 316 9.69 16.57 -14.84
C LEU A 316 11.03 16.49 -15.59
N SER A 317 11.36 17.52 -16.38
CA SER A 317 12.60 17.61 -17.16
C SER A 317 13.87 17.75 -16.32
N SER A 318 13.76 18.17 -15.05
CA SER A 318 14.88 18.34 -14.13
C SER A 318 15.09 17.17 -13.16
N LEU A 319 14.15 16.23 -13.12
CA LEU A 319 14.21 15.11 -12.22
C LEU A 319 15.18 14.03 -12.70
N GLN A 320 15.92 13.46 -11.76
CA GLN A 320 16.73 12.27 -12.01
C GLN A 320 15.83 11.06 -12.17
N TYR A 321 16.03 10.33 -13.26
CA TYR A 321 15.24 9.13 -13.57
C TYR A 321 15.40 8.05 -12.50
N GLY A 322 14.29 7.45 -12.07
CA GLY A 322 14.30 6.34 -11.12
C GLY A 322 14.68 6.72 -9.69
N VAL A 323 14.66 8.00 -9.31
CA VAL A 323 14.89 8.51 -7.95
C VAL A 323 13.58 9.03 -7.36
N SER A 324 13.25 8.66 -6.12
CA SER A 324 12.04 9.10 -5.42
C SER A 324 11.96 10.63 -5.29
N ILE A 325 10.76 11.20 -5.41
CA ILE A 325 10.47 12.61 -5.10
C ILE A 325 9.75 12.80 -3.75
N THR A 326 9.61 11.74 -2.99
CA THR A 326 9.02 11.72 -1.64
C THR A 326 10.03 11.16 -0.65
N ASP A 327 9.71 10.11 0.13
CA ASP A 327 10.67 9.55 1.07
C ASP A 327 11.78 8.78 0.33
N SER A 328 12.97 8.75 0.93
CA SER A 328 14.14 8.09 0.34
C SER A 328 13.97 6.57 0.27
N CYS A 329 14.35 5.99 -0.85
CA CYS A 329 14.25 4.56 -1.13
C CYS A 329 15.65 3.91 -1.15
N ILE A 330 15.74 2.60 -0.89
CA ILE A 330 16.92 1.81 -1.26
C ILE A 330 16.97 1.63 -2.78
N GLY A 331 18.15 1.43 -3.34
CA GLY A 331 18.37 1.17 -4.76
C GLY A 331 18.05 -0.27 -5.16
N TRP A 332 18.14 -0.54 -6.46
CA TRP A 332 17.81 -1.85 -7.00
C TRP A 332 18.72 -2.97 -6.47
N ASP A 333 20.04 -2.74 -6.43
CA ASP A 333 21.00 -3.79 -6.02
C ASP A 333 20.78 -4.22 -4.56
N ASP A 334 20.57 -3.25 -3.65
CA ASP A 334 20.20 -3.54 -2.26
C ASP A 334 18.86 -4.29 -2.16
N THR A 335 17.91 -3.93 -3.02
CA THR A 335 16.59 -4.59 -3.06
C THR A 335 16.71 -6.04 -3.47
N GLU A 336 17.43 -6.32 -4.56
CA GLU A 336 17.62 -7.67 -5.06
C GLU A 336 18.28 -8.55 -4.00
N GLN A 337 19.35 -8.07 -3.36
CA GLN A 337 20.03 -8.82 -2.31
C GLN A 337 19.12 -9.07 -1.10
N LEU A 338 18.41 -8.04 -0.63
CA LEU A 338 17.49 -8.15 0.51
C LEU A 338 16.38 -9.18 0.25
N LEU A 339 15.82 -9.23 -0.96
CA LEU A 339 14.79 -10.20 -1.33
C LEU A 339 15.34 -11.63 -1.35
N LYS A 340 16.57 -11.84 -1.84
CA LYS A 340 17.26 -13.14 -1.82
C LYS A 340 17.52 -13.61 -0.39
N ASP A 341 17.96 -12.71 0.48
CA ASP A 341 18.23 -13.03 1.90
C ASP A 341 16.94 -13.41 2.64
N LEU A 342 15.84 -12.69 2.40
CA LEU A 342 14.53 -13.03 2.94
C LEU A 342 14.02 -14.39 2.44
N ALA A 343 14.20 -14.70 1.15
CA ALA A 343 13.81 -15.99 0.57
C ALA A 343 14.61 -17.15 1.18
N GLU A 344 15.92 -16.97 1.37
CA GLU A 344 16.77 -18.00 2.02
C GLU A 344 16.35 -18.24 3.48
N SER A 345 15.97 -17.17 4.22
CA SER A 345 15.47 -17.30 5.59
C SER A 345 14.14 -18.06 5.66
N VAL A 346 13.21 -17.80 4.71
CA VAL A 346 11.95 -18.56 4.61
C VAL A 346 12.22 -20.02 4.26
N LYS A 347 13.15 -20.29 3.33
CA LYS A 347 13.56 -21.65 2.98
C LYS A 347 14.08 -22.42 4.19
N LYS A 348 14.98 -21.82 4.98
CA LYS A 348 15.52 -22.42 6.21
C LYS A 348 14.43 -22.68 7.25
N ARG A 349 13.47 -21.76 7.42
CA ARG A 349 12.34 -21.97 8.33
C ARG A 349 11.49 -23.19 7.94
N ASN A 350 11.31 -23.41 6.64
CA ASN A 350 10.44 -24.46 6.10
C ASN A 350 11.15 -25.83 5.94
N SER A 351 12.49 -25.87 6.18
CA SER A 351 13.32 -27.10 6.15
C SER A 351 13.32 -27.83 7.48
#